data_655172007fd8101c8271fb31a77e83f2
#
_entry.id   655172007fd8101c8271fb31a77e83f2
#
_cell.length_a   1.000
_cell.length_b   1.000
_cell.length_c   1.000
_cell.angle_alpha   90.00
_cell.angle_beta   90.00
_cell.angle_gamma   90.00
#
_symmetry.space_group_name_H-M   'P 1'
#
loop_
_entity.id
_entity.type
_entity.pdbx_description
1 polymer ?
#
loop_
_entity_poly.entity_id
_entity_poly.type
_entity_poly.pdbx_seq_one_letter_code
_entity_poly.pdbx_strand_id
1 'polypeptide(L)'
;GMSHDYHEIDDDVLIEVLAALGIDASSESAQLIAIRRILNERYARLVAPTVLHIAGSEDRVLVNTGILDVPSASITLENGEPYQGTIEVGPGDGSQAYDLDGTFISNAAVVIPADLPIGYHTLHVKVADRVQDATLISAPDRVDLLDPMKGGSLWGWMAQLYSIRSSNSWGVGDYEDLKTMLVDAKQKTGADFVLINPVHAAEPVSPLTPSPYLPVSRRLINFTYIRPEAIAEYATLSEGDKNAVDGLHADTEPLNGDSQLIDRDAMWRSKMHALWIIFKAGRTAERQSVFDQFKADCGSDLEAYATWCLCYDKWGAPNGEESNWERKFNRNSPEIANLRKQYPDTLDFYRWLEWIAAEQLSSAQQAAKDAGMHIGIMSDMAVGVHPSGADVWWNPERFAKGATVGAPPDMFNQQGQNWSQPPLSPINLETTGYEAYRNMVHGMFARAGAVRIDHILGLFRLWWIPENRSATSCWAFWPSRPLAPAAWS
;
A
#
# COMPACT_ATOMS: atom_id res chain seq x y z
N GLY A 1 -24.54 4.88 13.00
CA GLY A 1 -25.83 5.43 12.60
C GLY A 1 -26.11 6.76 13.25
N MET A 2 -27.08 7.51 12.75
CA MET A 2 -27.46 8.80 13.35
C MET A 2 -28.32 8.63 14.62
N SER A 3 -28.80 7.43 14.94
CA SER A 3 -29.30 7.11 16.25
C SER A 3 -28.10 6.88 17.17
N HIS A 4 -28.04 7.59 18.29
CA HIS A 4 -27.02 7.34 19.32
C HIS A 4 -27.30 6.04 20.10
N ASP A 5 -28.03 5.08 19.49
CA ASP A 5 -28.37 3.82 20.10
C ASP A 5 -27.13 2.92 20.13
N TYR A 6 -26.84 2.38 21.28
CA TYR A 6 -25.82 1.35 21.46
C TYR A 6 -26.38 0.03 20.89
N HIS A 7 -25.63 -0.58 19.98
CA HIS A 7 -25.93 -1.91 19.48
C HIS A 7 -24.80 -2.84 19.88
N GLU A 8 -25.14 -3.89 20.58
CA GLU A 8 -24.23 -4.98 20.90
C GLU A 8 -24.01 -5.84 19.64
N ILE A 9 -22.77 -6.25 19.42
CA ILE A 9 -22.41 -7.11 18.30
C ILE A 9 -22.71 -8.54 18.69
N ASP A 10 -23.36 -9.30 17.80
CA ASP A 10 -23.66 -10.71 18.02
C ASP A 10 -22.35 -11.53 18.13
N ASP A 11 -22.32 -12.46 19.08
CA ASP A 11 -21.14 -13.30 19.36
C ASP A 11 -20.65 -14.08 18.14
N ASP A 12 -21.56 -14.53 17.27
CA ASP A 12 -21.22 -15.26 16.06
C ASP A 12 -20.45 -14.40 15.05
N VAL A 13 -20.75 -13.10 14.95
CA VAL A 13 -19.99 -12.15 14.14
C VAL A 13 -18.58 -11.94 14.72
N LEU A 14 -18.47 -11.83 16.04
CA LEU A 14 -17.16 -11.71 16.71
C LEU A 14 -16.30 -12.96 16.49
N ILE A 15 -16.89 -14.15 16.57
CA ILE A 15 -16.21 -15.42 16.30
C ILE A 15 -15.68 -15.46 14.85
N GLU A 16 -16.49 -15.04 13.87
CA GLU A 16 -16.09 -15.03 12.46
C GLU A 16 -14.97 -14.00 12.20
N VAL A 17 -15.02 -12.81 12.83
CA VAL A 17 -13.94 -11.82 12.72
C VAL A 17 -12.65 -12.32 13.36
N LEU A 18 -12.73 -12.99 14.52
CA LEU A 18 -11.56 -13.60 15.15
C LEU A 18 -10.98 -14.71 14.28
N ALA A 19 -11.83 -15.52 13.64
CA ALA A 19 -11.40 -16.54 12.69
C ALA A 19 -10.65 -15.94 11.49
N ALA A 20 -11.07 -14.77 10.99
CA ALA A 20 -10.35 -14.03 9.94
C ALA A 20 -8.94 -13.60 10.37
N LEU A 21 -8.67 -13.50 11.67
CA LEU A 21 -7.36 -13.24 12.26
C LEU A 21 -6.58 -14.51 12.62
N GLY A 22 -7.13 -15.69 12.31
CA GLY A 22 -6.53 -16.97 12.68
C GLY A 22 -6.71 -17.33 14.16
N ILE A 23 -7.72 -16.75 14.82
CA ILE A 23 -8.06 -16.99 16.23
C ILE A 23 -9.33 -17.84 16.27
N ASP A 24 -9.21 -19.08 16.70
CA ASP A 24 -10.38 -19.95 16.92
C ASP A 24 -11.08 -19.57 18.24
N ALA A 25 -12.30 -19.08 18.12
CA ALA A 25 -13.17 -18.73 19.23
C ALA A 25 -14.52 -19.48 19.17
N SER A 26 -14.61 -20.58 18.42
CA SER A 26 -15.83 -21.32 18.11
C SER A 26 -16.50 -21.99 19.32
N SER A 27 -15.81 -22.13 20.43
CA SER A 27 -16.33 -22.70 21.68
C SER A 27 -15.61 -22.09 22.88
N GLU A 28 -16.18 -22.18 24.06
CA GLU A 28 -15.54 -21.73 25.31
C GLU A 28 -14.16 -22.35 25.51
N SER A 29 -14.00 -23.63 25.21
CA SER A 29 -12.70 -24.30 25.27
C SER A 29 -11.72 -23.72 24.25
N ALA A 30 -12.14 -23.47 23.02
CA ALA A 30 -11.29 -22.86 21.99
C ALA A 30 -10.89 -21.43 22.37
N GLN A 31 -11.79 -20.64 22.95
CA GLN A 31 -11.53 -19.30 23.45
C GLN A 31 -10.45 -19.30 24.54
N LEU A 32 -10.55 -20.19 25.53
CA LEU A 32 -9.57 -20.32 26.60
C LEU A 32 -8.18 -20.70 26.05
N ILE A 33 -8.14 -21.64 25.10
CA ILE A 33 -6.90 -22.05 24.42
C ILE A 33 -6.31 -20.86 23.65
N ALA A 34 -7.13 -20.13 22.90
CA ALA A 34 -6.69 -18.96 22.13
C ALA A 34 -6.14 -17.84 23.05
N ILE A 35 -6.85 -17.53 24.13
CA ILE A 35 -6.40 -16.55 25.12
C ILE A 35 -5.05 -16.98 25.72
N ARG A 36 -4.92 -18.24 26.15
CA ARG A 36 -3.67 -18.75 26.71
C ARG A 36 -2.52 -18.66 25.69
N ARG A 37 -2.76 -19.05 24.44
CA ARG A 37 -1.79 -18.94 23.35
C ARG A 37 -1.34 -17.50 23.15
N ILE A 38 -2.26 -16.55 23.00
CA ILE A 38 -1.94 -15.13 22.79
C ILE A 38 -1.14 -14.55 23.97
N LEU A 39 -1.51 -14.88 25.20
CA LEU A 39 -0.77 -14.44 26.38
C LEU A 39 0.62 -15.08 26.43
N ASN A 40 0.74 -16.38 26.17
CA ASN A 40 2.05 -17.05 26.10
C ASN A 40 2.94 -16.43 25.02
N GLU A 41 2.43 -16.17 23.81
CA GLU A 41 3.16 -15.50 22.74
C GLU A 41 3.60 -14.08 23.14
N ARG A 42 2.74 -13.34 23.85
CA ARG A 42 3.06 -11.99 24.35
C ARG A 42 4.18 -12.00 25.39
N TYR A 43 4.10 -12.91 26.35
CA TYR A 43 5.08 -12.96 27.45
C TYR A 43 6.35 -13.75 27.11
N ALA A 44 6.30 -14.60 26.06
CA ALA A 44 7.49 -15.28 25.54
C ALA A 44 8.45 -14.35 24.81
N ARG A 45 7.98 -13.27 24.20
CA ARG A 45 8.83 -12.26 23.54
C ARG A 45 9.40 -11.28 24.57
N LEU A 46 10.60 -10.74 24.32
CA LEU A 46 11.23 -9.75 25.22
C LEU A 46 10.52 -8.40 25.14
N VAL A 47 10.14 -7.96 23.94
CA VAL A 47 9.55 -6.65 23.68
C VAL A 47 8.50 -6.76 22.56
N ALA A 48 7.56 -5.81 22.49
CA ALA A 48 6.63 -5.71 21.38
C ALA A 48 7.39 -5.59 20.04
N PRO A 49 6.91 -6.21 18.95
CA PRO A 49 7.61 -6.18 17.66
C PRO A 49 7.78 -4.77 17.10
N THR A 50 6.83 -3.88 17.41
CA THR A 50 6.86 -2.47 17.04
C THR A 50 6.63 -1.61 18.28
N VAL A 51 7.50 -0.63 18.44
CA VAL A 51 7.47 0.39 19.49
C VAL A 51 7.26 1.74 18.86
N LEU A 52 6.35 2.54 19.43
CA LEU A 52 6.12 3.92 19.02
C LEU A 52 6.74 4.85 20.06
N HIS A 53 7.41 5.88 19.55
CA HIS A 53 8.03 6.96 20.33
C HIS A 53 7.61 8.30 19.75
N ILE A 54 7.35 9.28 20.60
CA ILE A 54 7.11 10.66 20.17
C ILE A 54 8.40 11.46 20.41
N ALA A 55 9.01 11.94 19.34
CA ALA A 55 10.23 12.72 19.40
C ALA A 55 10.07 13.93 20.35
N GLY A 56 11.00 14.10 21.26
CA GLY A 56 10.93 15.12 22.31
C GLY A 56 10.32 14.64 23.63
N SER A 57 9.78 13.42 23.70
CA SER A 57 9.32 12.81 24.95
C SER A 57 10.26 11.70 25.42
N GLU A 58 10.19 11.33 26.69
CA GLU A 58 10.80 10.09 27.21
C GLU A 58 9.70 9.05 27.31
N ASP A 59 9.81 8.00 26.48
CA ASP A 59 8.83 6.92 26.46
C ASP A 59 9.39 5.66 27.13
N ARG A 60 8.56 5.02 27.94
CA ARG A 60 8.92 3.78 28.64
C ARG A 60 8.40 2.57 27.89
N VAL A 61 9.31 1.72 27.45
CA VAL A 61 9.02 0.47 26.75
C VAL A 61 9.15 -0.70 27.71
N LEU A 62 8.08 -1.45 27.91
CA LEU A 62 8.10 -2.63 28.78
C LEU A 62 8.83 -3.78 28.10
N VAL A 63 9.76 -4.37 28.82
CA VAL A 63 10.57 -5.53 28.43
C VAL A 63 10.26 -6.68 29.37
N ASN A 64 9.80 -7.81 28.82
CA ASN A 64 9.55 -9.01 29.58
C ASN A 64 10.86 -9.66 30.10
N THR A 65 10.96 -9.86 31.37
CA THR A 65 12.18 -10.36 32.02
C THR A 65 11.83 -11.47 33.02
N GLY A 66 12.81 -12.27 33.39
CA GLY A 66 12.74 -13.01 34.64
C GLY A 66 12.75 -12.05 35.85
N ILE A 67 12.30 -12.52 37.01
CA ILE A 67 12.12 -11.67 38.21
C ILE A 67 13.39 -10.93 38.63
N LEU A 68 14.56 -11.53 38.38
CA LEU A 68 15.89 -11.00 38.81
C LEU A 68 16.71 -10.49 37.60
N ASP A 69 16.20 -10.62 36.37
CA ASP A 69 16.96 -10.25 35.21
C ASP A 69 16.85 -8.74 34.92
N VAL A 70 17.98 -8.16 34.55
CA VAL A 70 18.05 -6.75 34.14
C VAL A 70 18.28 -6.70 32.64
N PRO A 71 17.40 -6.05 31.85
CA PRO A 71 17.61 -5.90 30.42
C PRO A 71 18.75 -4.94 30.13
N SER A 72 19.34 -5.07 28.95
CA SER A 72 20.13 -4.03 28.30
C SER A 72 19.53 -3.72 26.93
N ALA A 73 19.70 -2.51 26.47
CA ALA A 73 19.17 -2.08 25.18
C ALA A 73 20.19 -1.21 24.43
N SER A 74 20.10 -1.26 23.10
CA SER A 74 20.80 -0.35 22.19
C SER A 74 19.88 -0.03 21.00
N ILE A 75 20.15 1.07 20.30
CA ILE A 75 19.37 1.49 19.13
C ILE A 75 20.29 1.63 17.94
N THR A 76 19.89 1.04 16.81
CA THR A 76 20.47 1.34 15.49
C THR A 76 19.52 2.28 14.76
N LEU A 77 20.04 3.44 14.33
CA LEU A 77 19.28 4.45 13.59
C LEU A 77 18.90 3.95 12.18
N GLU A 78 17.93 4.60 11.56
CA GLU A 78 17.46 4.28 10.21
C GLU A 78 18.58 4.30 9.15
N ASN A 79 19.59 5.14 9.32
CA ASN A 79 20.79 5.20 8.46
C ASN A 79 21.81 4.07 8.72
N GLY A 80 21.53 3.17 9.65
CA GLY A 80 22.42 2.07 10.06
C GLY A 80 23.49 2.43 11.10
N GLU A 81 23.56 3.68 11.56
CA GLU A 81 24.50 4.08 12.60
C GLU A 81 23.95 3.77 14.01
N PRO A 82 24.82 3.44 14.98
CA PRO A 82 24.39 3.26 16.36
C PRO A 82 24.03 4.62 16.99
N TYR A 83 22.93 4.66 17.74
CA TYR A 83 22.62 5.80 18.59
C TYR A 83 23.67 5.92 19.71
N GLN A 84 24.23 7.12 19.90
CA GLN A 84 25.38 7.36 20.78
C GLN A 84 24.97 7.74 22.21
N GLY A 85 23.68 8.00 22.46
CA GLY A 85 23.20 8.36 23.80
C GLY A 85 23.07 7.17 24.73
N THR A 86 22.82 7.46 26.00
CA THR A 86 22.59 6.45 27.04
C THR A 86 21.12 6.03 27.01
N ILE A 87 20.87 4.71 27.06
CA ILE A 87 19.53 4.15 27.20
C ILE A 87 19.40 3.67 28.65
N GLU A 88 18.51 4.30 29.38
CA GLU A 88 18.25 3.97 30.77
C GLU A 88 17.34 2.75 30.90
N VAL A 89 17.55 1.99 31.96
CA VAL A 89 16.71 0.87 32.38
C VAL A 89 16.16 1.16 33.75
N GLY A 90 14.86 1.04 33.91
CA GLY A 90 14.15 1.30 35.14
C GLY A 90 13.21 0.17 35.56
N PRO A 91 12.49 0.34 36.68
CA PRO A 91 11.50 -0.63 37.11
C PRO A 91 10.38 -0.76 36.09
N GLY A 92 9.74 -1.91 36.03
CA GLY A 92 8.54 -2.11 35.21
C GLY A 92 7.32 -1.32 35.70
N ASP A 93 6.15 -1.68 35.21
CA ASP A 93 4.88 -1.02 35.51
C ASP A 93 4.20 -1.52 36.79
N GLY A 94 4.84 -2.49 37.50
CA GLY A 94 4.32 -3.10 38.73
C GLY A 94 3.21 -4.13 38.51
N SER A 95 2.95 -4.55 37.26
CA SER A 95 2.01 -5.62 36.96
C SER A 95 2.46 -6.96 37.59
N GLN A 96 1.47 -7.83 37.88
CA GLN A 96 1.76 -9.16 38.38
C GLN A 96 2.56 -9.99 37.39
N ALA A 97 3.50 -10.79 37.90
CA ALA A 97 4.25 -11.72 37.05
C ALA A 97 3.31 -12.75 36.41
N TYR A 98 3.53 -13.02 35.12
CA TYR A 98 2.79 -14.01 34.34
C TYR A 98 3.50 -15.38 34.45
N ASP A 99 2.73 -16.42 34.73
CA ASP A 99 3.23 -17.81 34.73
C ASP A 99 3.24 -18.35 33.30
N LEU A 100 4.41 -18.34 32.67
CA LEU A 100 4.66 -18.95 31.37
C LEU A 100 5.22 -20.37 31.58
N ASP A 101 4.35 -21.34 31.65
CA ASP A 101 4.67 -22.76 31.79
C ASP A 101 5.67 -23.06 32.93
N GLY A 102 5.43 -22.48 34.10
CA GLY A 102 6.25 -22.63 35.29
C GLY A 102 7.39 -21.62 35.45
N THR A 103 7.58 -20.74 34.48
CA THR A 103 8.51 -19.61 34.53
C THR A 103 7.74 -18.31 34.77
N PHE A 104 8.03 -17.62 35.86
CA PHE A 104 7.39 -16.34 36.16
C PHE A 104 8.07 -15.20 35.41
N ILE A 105 7.32 -14.59 34.48
CA ILE A 105 7.73 -13.45 33.68
C ILE A 105 7.21 -12.18 34.33
N SER A 106 8.13 -11.29 34.67
CA SER A 106 7.90 -9.91 35.12
C SER A 106 8.25 -8.95 33.99
N ASN A 107 8.32 -7.64 34.30
CA ASN A 107 8.78 -6.64 33.33
C ASN A 107 9.76 -5.64 33.99
N ALA A 108 10.60 -5.07 33.14
CA ALA A 108 11.39 -3.88 33.38
C ALA A 108 11.03 -2.84 32.29
N ALA A 109 11.47 -1.61 32.44
CA ALA A 109 11.28 -0.59 31.42
C ALA A 109 12.63 -0.16 30.82
N VAL A 110 12.66 -0.07 29.51
CA VAL A 110 13.71 0.64 28.75
C VAL A 110 13.17 2.03 28.43
N VAL A 111 13.93 3.08 28.73
CA VAL A 111 13.56 4.46 28.46
C VAL A 111 14.11 4.87 27.11
N ILE A 112 13.22 5.23 26.19
CA ILE A 112 13.61 5.77 24.89
C ILE A 112 13.93 7.26 25.07
N PRO A 113 15.14 7.71 24.67
CA PRO A 113 15.58 9.08 24.90
C PRO A 113 14.78 10.12 24.10
N ALA A 114 14.52 11.28 24.71
CA ALA A 114 13.77 12.37 24.09
C ALA A 114 14.47 12.97 22.84
N ASP A 115 15.78 12.85 22.74
CA ASP A 115 16.59 13.35 21.63
C ASP A 115 16.75 12.34 20.48
N LEU A 116 16.04 11.19 20.54
CA LEU A 116 16.04 10.24 19.43
C LEU A 116 15.44 10.92 18.18
N PRO A 117 16.17 10.92 17.03
CA PRO A 117 15.66 11.56 15.82
C PRO A 117 14.39 10.88 15.30
N ILE A 118 13.62 11.63 14.53
CA ILE A 118 12.47 11.08 13.79
C ILE A 118 12.99 10.07 12.77
N GLY A 119 12.32 8.91 12.67
CA GLY A 119 12.67 7.86 11.71
C GLY A 119 12.23 6.46 12.15
N TYR A 120 12.63 5.48 11.36
CA TYR A 120 12.39 4.05 11.59
C TYR A 120 13.69 3.38 12.03
N HIS A 121 13.81 3.18 13.33
CA HIS A 121 15.01 2.66 13.97
C HIS A 121 14.82 1.20 14.37
N THR A 122 15.90 0.55 14.79
CA THR A 122 15.85 -0.78 15.40
C THR A 122 16.24 -0.68 16.87
N LEU A 123 15.33 -1.12 17.74
CA LEU A 123 15.61 -1.31 19.18
C LEU A 123 16.08 -2.74 19.38
N HIS A 124 17.32 -2.91 19.84
CA HIS A 124 17.88 -4.20 20.26
C HIS A 124 17.72 -4.35 21.76
N VAL A 125 17.04 -5.40 22.19
CA VAL A 125 16.85 -5.73 23.63
C VAL A 125 17.54 -7.04 23.94
N LYS A 126 18.29 -7.07 25.03
CA LYS A 126 18.93 -8.27 25.53
C LYS A 126 18.59 -8.49 27.01
N VAL A 127 18.17 -9.71 27.32
CA VAL A 127 17.92 -10.20 28.69
C VAL A 127 18.61 -11.54 28.84
N ALA A 128 19.60 -11.61 29.71
CA ALA A 128 20.51 -12.77 29.86
C ALA A 128 21.14 -13.15 28.49
N ASP A 129 20.88 -14.34 28.00
CA ASP A 129 21.36 -14.85 26.70
C ASP A 129 20.37 -14.66 25.56
N ARG A 130 19.16 -14.12 25.83
CA ARG A 130 18.13 -13.85 24.83
C ARG A 130 18.30 -12.46 24.23
N VAL A 131 18.19 -12.37 22.91
CA VAL A 131 18.22 -11.11 22.16
C VAL A 131 16.98 -11.03 21.26
N GLN A 132 16.36 -9.86 21.18
CA GLN A 132 15.27 -9.59 20.27
C GLN A 132 15.34 -8.17 19.73
N ASP A 133 15.09 -8.03 18.44
CA ASP A 133 14.97 -6.75 17.76
C ASP A 133 13.49 -6.35 17.65
N ALA A 134 13.25 -5.04 17.76
CA ALA A 134 11.94 -4.43 17.54
C ALA A 134 12.07 -3.23 16.61
N THR A 135 11.06 -3.00 15.76
CA THR A 135 10.97 -1.75 15.01
C THR A 135 10.63 -0.61 15.96
N LEU A 136 11.47 0.40 16.04
CA LEU A 136 11.27 1.60 16.84
C LEU A 136 10.93 2.78 15.91
N ILE A 137 9.67 3.19 15.94
CA ILE A 137 9.16 4.30 15.12
C ILE A 137 9.18 5.56 15.97
N SER A 138 10.08 6.48 15.67
CA SER A 138 10.11 7.81 16.27
C SER A 138 9.35 8.78 15.36
N ALA A 139 8.22 9.28 15.84
CA ALA A 139 7.33 10.18 15.12
C ALA A 139 7.31 11.57 15.75
N PRO A 140 7.08 12.64 14.97
CA PRO A 140 6.87 13.97 15.54
C PRO A 140 5.54 14.02 16.33
N ASP A 141 5.45 14.86 17.33
CA ASP A 141 4.20 15.09 18.08
C ASP A 141 3.07 15.59 17.15
N ARG A 142 3.44 16.37 16.15
CA ARG A 142 2.52 16.80 15.08
C ARG A 142 3.25 17.00 13.76
N VAL A 143 2.52 16.89 12.68
CA VAL A 143 3.01 17.26 11.35
C VAL A 143 2.80 18.77 11.14
N ASP A 144 3.87 19.48 10.84
CA ASP A 144 3.79 20.92 10.56
C ASP A 144 3.07 21.21 9.23
N LEU A 145 2.38 22.32 9.20
CA LEU A 145 1.82 22.85 7.97
C LEU A 145 2.94 23.23 6.99
N LEU A 146 2.70 23.03 5.70
CA LEU A 146 3.58 23.54 4.65
C LEU A 146 3.73 25.06 4.77
N ASP A 147 4.93 25.59 4.51
CA ASP A 147 5.18 27.03 4.59
C ASP A 147 4.21 27.90 3.78
N PRO A 148 3.83 27.54 2.54
CA PRO A 148 2.80 28.27 1.81
C PRO A 148 1.43 28.29 2.50
N MET A 149 1.09 27.28 3.29
CA MET A 149 -0.17 27.23 4.06
C MET A 149 -0.14 28.09 5.32
N LYS A 150 1.04 28.44 5.83
CA LYS A 150 1.18 29.36 6.98
C LYS A 150 0.78 30.79 6.63
N GLY A 151 0.81 31.15 5.34
CA GLY A 151 0.47 32.49 4.83
C GLY A 151 -0.91 32.61 4.19
N GLY A 152 -1.68 31.54 4.06
CA GLY A 152 -2.97 31.54 3.36
C GLY A 152 -3.53 30.15 3.08
N SER A 153 -4.51 30.10 2.18
CA SER A 153 -5.13 28.86 1.71
C SER A 153 -4.59 28.49 0.32
N LEU A 154 -4.25 27.23 0.13
CA LEU A 154 -3.97 26.67 -1.18
C LEU A 154 -5.27 26.18 -1.82
N TRP A 155 -5.38 26.27 -3.13
CA TRP A 155 -6.53 25.78 -3.87
C TRP A 155 -6.10 25.05 -5.15
N GLY A 156 -6.97 24.20 -5.68
CA GLY A 156 -6.66 23.44 -6.88
C GLY A 156 -7.88 22.83 -7.55
N TRP A 157 -7.63 22.14 -8.64
CA TRP A 157 -8.62 21.42 -9.41
C TRP A 157 -8.73 19.97 -8.93
N MET A 158 -9.90 19.38 -9.13
CA MET A 158 -10.12 17.94 -9.05
C MET A 158 -10.49 17.44 -10.43
N ALA A 159 -9.83 16.37 -10.89
CA ALA A 159 -10.06 15.80 -12.19
C ALA A 159 -9.90 14.27 -12.18
N GLN A 160 -10.68 13.62 -13.03
CA GLN A 160 -10.48 12.20 -13.30
C GLN A 160 -9.50 12.09 -14.46
N LEU A 161 -8.28 11.58 -14.22
CA LEU A 161 -7.21 11.51 -15.21
C LEU A 161 -7.70 10.86 -16.52
N TYR A 162 -8.40 9.75 -16.41
CA TYR A 162 -8.92 9.04 -17.61
C TYR A 162 -9.88 9.87 -18.46
N SER A 163 -10.44 10.96 -17.94
CA SER A 163 -11.37 11.87 -18.67
C SER A 163 -10.67 13.10 -19.23
N ILE A 164 -9.41 13.36 -18.88
CA ILE A 164 -8.63 14.50 -19.38
C ILE A 164 -8.03 14.10 -20.74
N ARG A 165 -8.80 14.23 -21.80
CA ARG A 165 -8.38 13.83 -23.15
C ARG A 165 -7.99 15.02 -24.00
N SER A 166 -6.94 14.87 -24.80
CA SER A 166 -6.52 15.78 -25.86
C SER A 166 -6.61 15.09 -27.23
N SER A 167 -6.28 15.80 -28.29
CA SER A 167 -6.15 15.20 -29.62
C SER A 167 -5.04 14.16 -29.72
N ASN A 168 -4.08 14.20 -28.79
CA ASN A 168 -2.93 13.30 -28.76
C ASN A 168 -3.14 12.09 -27.81
N SER A 169 -4.29 12.00 -27.15
CA SER A 169 -4.60 10.89 -26.27
C SER A 169 -4.92 9.63 -27.07
N TRP A 170 -4.81 8.48 -26.44
CA TRP A 170 -5.16 7.16 -27.01
C TRP A 170 -6.57 6.71 -26.61
N GLY A 171 -7.57 7.61 -26.64
CA GLY A 171 -8.94 7.34 -26.22
C GLY A 171 -9.19 7.47 -24.72
N VAL A 172 -8.15 7.64 -23.92
CA VAL A 172 -8.21 7.87 -22.46
C VAL A 172 -7.15 8.90 -22.09
N GLY A 173 -7.43 9.77 -21.11
CA GLY A 173 -6.43 10.70 -20.60
C GLY A 173 -5.24 9.96 -19.98
N ASP A 174 -4.05 10.52 -20.11
CA ASP A 174 -2.79 9.89 -19.74
C ASP A 174 -1.84 10.86 -18.99
N TYR A 175 -0.61 10.40 -18.69
CA TYR A 175 0.34 11.20 -17.90
C TYR A 175 0.84 12.47 -18.62
N GLU A 176 0.86 12.50 -19.95
CA GLU A 176 1.21 13.74 -20.69
C GLU A 176 0.03 14.71 -20.74
N ASP A 177 -1.22 14.21 -20.78
CA ASP A 177 -2.41 15.05 -20.60
C ASP A 177 -2.44 15.66 -19.19
N LEU A 178 -2.10 14.87 -18.16
CA LEU A 178 -1.95 15.35 -16.78
C LEU A 178 -0.89 16.45 -16.68
N LYS A 179 0.28 16.23 -17.27
CA LYS A 179 1.37 17.20 -17.29
C LYS A 179 0.94 18.53 -17.93
N THR A 180 0.24 18.46 -19.04
CA THR A 180 -0.31 19.65 -19.73
C THR A 180 -1.33 20.34 -18.83
N MET A 181 -2.26 19.60 -18.23
CA MET A 181 -3.26 20.15 -17.32
C MET A 181 -2.65 20.84 -16.11
N LEU A 182 -1.62 20.27 -15.49
CA LEU A 182 -0.93 20.86 -14.34
C LEU A 182 -0.32 22.22 -14.69
N VAL A 183 0.42 22.28 -15.82
CA VAL A 183 1.06 23.52 -16.27
C VAL A 183 0.00 24.59 -16.60
N ASP A 184 -1.06 24.20 -17.35
CA ASP A 184 -2.14 25.10 -17.71
C ASP A 184 -2.95 25.58 -16.50
N ALA A 185 -3.24 24.70 -15.56
CA ALA A 185 -3.95 25.06 -14.34
C ALA A 185 -3.16 26.11 -13.52
N LYS A 186 -1.84 25.96 -13.41
CA LYS A 186 -1.02 26.99 -12.76
C LYS A 186 -0.99 28.28 -13.52
N GLN A 187 -0.67 28.23 -14.81
CA GLN A 187 -0.44 29.45 -15.63
C GLN A 187 -1.73 30.25 -15.86
N LYS A 188 -2.87 29.56 -16.08
CA LYS A 188 -4.13 30.21 -16.45
C LYS A 188 -4.97 30.58 -15.22
N THR A 189 -4.84 29.86 -14.11
CA THR A 189 -5.74 30.02 -12.97
C THR A 189 -5.02 30.22 -11.63
N GLY A 190 -3.70 30.02 -11.56
CA GLY A 190 -2.94 30.15 -10.34
C GLY A 190 -3.08 28.96 -9.38
N ALA A 191 -3.67 27.85 -9.81
CA ALA A 191 -3.88 26.66 -8.98
C ALA A 191 -2.58 26.15 -8.36
N ASP A 192 -2.66 25.56 -7.18
CA ASP A 192 -1.51 25.02 -6.44
C ASP A 192 -1.40 23.50 -6.55
N PHE A 193 -2.48 22.84 -6.94
CA PHE A 193 -2.52 21.38 -7.13
C PHE A 193 -3.61 20.94 -8.11
N VAL A 194 -3.50 19.69 -8.58
CA VAL A 194 -4.58 18.95 -9.20
C VAL A 194 -4.74 17.63 -8.44
N LEU A 195 -5.91 17.43 -7.84
CA LEU A 195 -6.30 16.13 -7.26
C LEU A 195 -6.76 15.21 -8.38
N ILE A 196 -6.15 14.05 -8.49
CA ILE A 196 -6.49 13.02 -9.48
C ILE A 196 -7.05 11.78 -8.80
N ASN A 197 -7.80 10.96 -9.56
CA ASN A 197 -8.23 9.63 -9.12
C ASN A 197 -7.03 8.74 -8.75
N PRO A 198 -7.24 7.64 -8.01
CA PRO A 198 -6.17 6.69 -7.76
C PRO A 198 -5.49 6.22 -9.05
N VAL A 199 -4.16 6.28 -9.08
CA VAL A 199 -3.32 5.80 -10.19
C VAL A 199 -2.52 4.56 -9.80
N HIS A 200 -3.08 3.77 -8.90
CA HIS A 200 -2.54 2.47 -8.50
C HIS A 200 -2.64 1.45 -9.63
N ALA A 201 -1.84 0.38 -9.53
CA ALA A 201 -1.73 -0.64 -10.56
C ALA A 201 -3.06 -1.34 -10.89
N ALA A 202 -3.31 -1.50 -12.18
CA ALA A 202 -4.50 -2.15 -12.74
C ALA A 202 -4.17 -3.51 -13.37
N GLU A 203 -5.19 -4.17 -13.95
CA GLU A 203 -5.03 -5.40 -14.70
C GLU A 203 -4.16 -5.19 -15.96
N PRO A 204 -3.33 -6.20 -16.34
CA PRO A 204 -2.42 -6.07 -17.48
C PRO A 204 -3.08 -6.31 -18.84
N VAL A 205 -4.21 -7.00 -18.89
CA VAL A 205 -4.92 -7.35 -20.11
C VAL A 205 -6.44 -7.21 -19.95
N SER A 206 -7.13 -6.97 -21.07
CA SER A 206 -8.58 -6.85 -21.10
C SER A 206 -9.31 -8.13 -20.65
N PRO A 207 -10.49 -8.00 -20.02
CA PRO A 207 -11.23 -6.75 -19.78
C PRO A 207 -10.66 -5.94 -18.61
N LEU A 208 -10.50 -4.62 -18.81
CA LEU A 208 -10.02 -3.72 -17.77
C LEU A 208 -11.17 -3.26 -16.87
N THR A 209 -10.94 -3.27 -15.57
CA THR A 209 -11.89 -2.74 -14.58
C THR A 209 -12.05 -1.22 -14.75
N PRO A 210 -13.29 -0.71 -14.93
CA PRO A 210 -13.51 0.72 -15.13
C PRO A 210 -13.15 1.59 -13.91
N SER A 211 -13.30 1.04 -12.71
CA SER A 211 -13.10 1.78 -11.46
C SER A 211 -11.64 1.76 -11.00
N PRO A 212 -11.01 2.91 -10.75
CA PRO A 212 -9.65 2.97 -10.22
C PRO A 212 -9.56 2.69 -8.71
N TYR A 213 -10.72 2.49 -8.05
CA TYR A 213 -10.79 2.36 -6.59
C TYR A 213 -10.66 0.92 -6.09
N LEU A 214 -10.52 -0.07 -7.00
CA LEU A 214 -10.24 -1.46 -6.67
C LEU A 214 -8.97 -1.94 -7.42
N PRO A 215 -7.79 -1.36 -7.12
CA PRO A 215 -6.55 -1.69 -7.81
C PRO A 215 -6.06 -3.10 -7.45
N VAL A 216 -5.23 -3.67 -8.29
CA VAL A 216 -4.60 -4.97 -8.03
C VAL A 216 -3.37 -4.87 -7.14
N SER A 217 -2.76 -3.67 -7.07
CA SER A 217 -1.70 -3.31 -6.13
C SER A 217 -1.75 -1.81 -5.82
N ARG A 218 -1.60 -1.42 -4.55
CA ARG A 218 -1.48 -0.01 -4.16
C ARG A 218 -0.03 0.51 -4.11
N ARG A 219 0.94 -0.36 -4.31
CA ARG A 219 2.37 -0.04 -4.22
C ARG A 219 2.99 0.33 -5.55
N LEU A 220 2.32 0.00 -6.64
CA LEU A 220 2.74 0.24 -8.02
C LEU A 220 1.73 1.11 -8.76
N ILE A 221 2.05 1.49 -10.00
CA ILE A 221 1.38 2.53 -10.75
C ILE A 221 0.59 1.93 -11.91
N ASN A 222 -0.47 2.60 -12.33
CA ASN A 222 -1.25 2.18 -13.48
C ASN A 222 -0.53 2.54 -14.79
N PHE A 223 0.06 1.57 -15.44
CA PHE A 223 0.77 1.74 -16.71
C PHE A 223 -0.17 1.94 -17.92
N THR A 224 -1.50 1.79 -17.77
CA THR A 224 -2.43 2.08 -18.87
C THR A 224 -2.48 3.56 -19.24
N TYR A 225 -2.00 4.43 -18.35
CA TYR A 225 -1.87 5.87 -18.55
C TYR A 225 -0.55 6.31 -19.22
N ILE A 226 0.31 5.38 -19.66
CA ILE A 226 1.51 5.72 -20.42
C ILE A 226 1.13 6.34 -21.77
N ARG A 227 1.84 7.42 -22.17
CA ARG A 227 1.83 7.96 -23.53
C ARG A 227 2.99 7.35 -24.30
N PRO A 228 2.77 6.49 -25.32
CA PRO A 228 3.85 5.83 -26.07
C PRO A 228 4.84 6.81 -26.70
N GLU A 229 4.37 7.89 -27.32
CA GLU A 229 5.22 8.88 -28.01
C GLU A 229 6.10 9.71 -27.07
N ALA A 230 5.79 9.74 -25.78
CA ALA A 230 6.58 10.41 -24.75
C ALA A 230 7.72 9.52 -24.18
N ILE A 231 7.81 8.27 -24.61
CA ILE A 231 8.90 7.38 -24.23
C ILE A 231 10.17 7.74 -25.00
N ALA A 232 11.32 7.86 -24.33
CA ALA A 232 12.56 8.26 -24.95
C ALA A 232 12.93 7.38 -26.15
N GLU A 233 12.72 6.09 -26.04
CA GLU A 233 12.99 5.07 -27.06
C GLU A 233 12.11 5.24 -28.31
N TYR A 234 10.92 5.85 -28.24
CA TYR A 234 10.09 6.15 -29.40
C TYR A 234 10.80 7.04 -30.44
N ALA A 235 11.59 8.02 -29.97
CA ALA A 235 12.32 8.93 -30.85
C ALA A 235 13.39 8.21 -31.69
N THR A 236 13.87 7.07 -31.24
CA THR A 236 14.95 6.27 -31.86
C THR A 236 14.46 5.04 -32.62
N LEU A 237 13.15 4.86 -32.73
CA LEU A 237 12.54 3.76 -33.49
C LEU A 237 12.96 3.83 -34.98
N SER A 238 13.01 2.66 -35.62
CA SER A 238 13.06 2.58 -37.07
C SER A 238 11.83 3.25 -37.68
N GLU A 239 11.94 3.73 -38.92
CA GLU A 239 10.80 4.32 -39.65
C GLU A 239 9.60 3.34 -39.73
N GLY A 240 9.86 2.04 -39.92
CA GLY A 240 8.85 1.00 -39.96
C GLY A 240 8.12 0.83 -38.62
N ASP A 241 8.88 0.75 -37.54
CA ASP A 241 8.32 0.61 -36.18
C ASP A 241 7.54 1.86 -35.77
N LYS A 242 8.08 3.05 -36.10
CA LYS A 242 7.39 4.32 -35.84
C LYS A 242 6.04 4.39 -36.57
N ASN A 243 6.04 4.08 -37.86
CA ASN A 243 4.79 4.03 -38.63
C ASN A 243 3.80 3.02 -38.09
N ALA A 244 4.27 1.89 -37.55
CA ALA A 244 3.41 0.91 -36.90
C ALA A 244 2.76 1.46 -35.61
N VAL A 245 3.55 2.14 -34.75
CA VAL A 245 3.05 2.79 -33.53
C VAL A 245 2.05 3.89 -33.88
N ASP A 246 2.37 4.75 -34.87
CA ASP A 246 1.51 5.85 -35.31
C ASP A 246 0.18 5.31 -35.91
N GLY A 247 0.22 4.18 -36.63
CA GLY A 247 -0.98 3.50 -37.12
C GLY A 247 -1.87 2.99 -35.99
N LEU A 248 -1.29 2.39 -34.94
CA LEU A 248 -2.02 1.94 -33.75
C LEU A 248 -2.62 3.12 -32.96
N HIS A 249 -1.95 4.26 -32.95
CA HIS A 249 -2.50 5.49 -32.37
C HIS A 249 -3.70 5.99 -33.17
N ALA A 250 -3.58 6.06 -34.50
CA ALA A 250 -4.66 6.49 -35.40
C ALA A 250 -5.95 5.66 -35.23
N ASP A 251 -5.83 4.36 -34.96
CA ASP A 251 -6.98 3.49 -34.66
C ASP A 251 -7.75 3.90 -33.39
N THR A 252 -7.08 4.58 -32.44
CA THR A 252 -7.69 5.05 -31.18
C THR A 252 -8.16 6.50 -31.21
N GLU A 253 -7.73 7.29 -32.19
CA GLU A 253 -8.07 8.71 -32.33
C GLU A 253 -9.59 8.99 -32.24
N PRO A 254 -10.48 8.21 -32.92
CA PRO A 254 -11.93 8.43 -32.85
C PRO A 254 -12.48 8.35 -31.41
N LEU A 255 -11.82 7.58 -30.51
CA LEU A 255 -12.23 7.43 -29.11
C LEU A 255 -12.03 8.73 -28.31
N ASN A 256 -11.13 9.64 -28.73
CA ASN A 256 -10.87 10.90 -28.05
C ASN A 256 -12.08 11.85 -28.08
N GLY A 257 -12.85 11.84 -29.16
CA GLY A 257 -14.05 12.65 -29.34
C GLY A 257 -15.35 11.98 -28.93
N ASP A 258 -15.30 10.70 -28.55
CA ASP A 258 -16.49 9.95 -28.15
C ASP A 258 -17.04 10.44 -26.81
N SER A 259 -18.29 10.85 -26.78
CA SER A 259 -19.00 11.28 -25.57
C SER A 259 -19.64 10.13 -24.78
N GLN A 260 -19.58 8.91 -25.30
CA GLN A 260 -20.08 7.71 -24.66
C GLN A 260 -19.10 7.20 -23.59
N LEU A 261 -19.35 6.01 -23.07
CA LEU A 261 -18.45 5.35 -22.13
C LEU A 261 -17.08 5.10 -22.76
N ILE A 262 -16.03 5.34 -21.99
CA ILE A 262 -14.65 5.09 -22.41
C ILE A 262 -14.45 3.60 -22.71
N ASP A 263 -14.09 3.29 -23.96
CA ASP A 263 -13.68 1.93 -24.34
C ASP A 263 -12.21 1.68 -23.97
N ARG A 264 -12.02 1.28 -22.71
CA ARG A 264 -10.67 0.98 -22.16
C ARG A 264 -10.02 -0.21 -22.85
N ASP A 265 -10.82 -1.18 -23.26
CA ASP A 265 -10.31 -2.42 -23.83
C ASP A 265 -9.80 -2.21 -25.28
N ALA A 266 -10.52 -1.45 -26.10
CA ALA A 266 -10.06 -1.09 -27.43
C ALA A 266 -8.77 -0.26 -27.36
N MET A 267 -8.76 0.77 -26.52
CA MET A 267 -7.59 1.60 -26.27
C MET A 267 -6.39 0.75 -25.84
N TRP A 268 -6.59 -0.10 -24.83
CA TRP A 268 -5.48 -0.85 -24.22
C TRP A 268 -4.87 -1.88 -25.17
N ARG A 269 -5.68 -2.56 -25.97
CA ARG A 269 -5.16 -3.49 -27.00
C ARG A 269 -4.21 -2.80 -27.96
N SER A 270 -4.57 -1.64 -28.50
CA SER A 270 -3.70 -0.88 -29.42
C SER A 270 -2.45 -0.34 -28.70
N LYS A 271 -2.63 0.26 -27.52
CA LYS A 271 -1.52 0.83 -26.74
C LYS A 271 -0.52 -0.24 -26.30
N MET A 272 -0.98 -1.40 -25.82
CA MET A 272 -0.13 -2.50 -25.41
C MET A 272 0.75 -3.00 -26.55
N HIS A 273 0.20 -3.08 -27.76
CA HIS A 273 0.96 -3.46 -28.95
C HIS A 273 2.02 -2.42 -29.29
N ALA A 274 1.69 -1.13 -29.26
CA ALA A 274 2.64 -0.04 -29.47
C ALA A 274 3.77 -0.06 -28.43
N LEU A 275 3.43 -0.23 -27.15
CA LEU A 275 4.41 -0.34 -26.07
C LEU A 275 5.33 -1.54 -26.22
N TRP A 276 4.81 -2.68 -26.71
CA TRP A 276 5.63 -3.84 -27.02
C TRP A 276 6.63 -3.58 -28.15
N ILE A 277 6.22 -2.89 -29.23
CA ILE A 277 7.12 -2.49 -30.33
C ILE A 277 8.27 -1.64 -29.76
N ILE A 278 7.96 -0.60 -28.96
CA ILE A 278 8.96 0.28 -28.34
C ILE A 278 9.92 -0.50 -27.43
N PHE A 279 9.38 -1.38 -26.60
CA PHE A 279 10.19 -2.23 -25.71
C PHE A 279 11.17 -3.11 -26.49
N LYS A 280 10.73 -3.73 -27.59
CA LYS A 280 11.53 -4.64 -28.42
C LYS A 280 12.57 -3.93 -29.27
N ALA A 281 12.42 -2.66 -29.54
CA ALA A 281 13.44 -1.85 -30.21
C ALA A 281 14.72 -1.70 -29.39
N GLY A 282 14.63 -1.94 -28.09
CA GLY A 282 15.77 -1.91 -27.16
C GLY A 282 16.06 -0.51 -26.61
N ARG A 283 17.10 -0.42 -25.81
CA ARG A 283 17.49 0.77 -25.04
C ARG A 283 19.00 1.00 -25.16
N THR A 284 19.45 2.25 -24.97
CA THR A 284 20.88 2.55 -24.81
C THR A 284 21.41 1.95 -23.50
N ALA A 285 22.72 1.83 -23.38
CA ALA A 285 23.34 1.31 -22.15
C ALA A 285 23.02 2.18 -20.92
N GLU A 286 22.94 3.49 -21.11
CA GLU A 286 22.56 4.45 -20.04
C GLU A 286 21.12 4.21 -19.58
N ARG A 287 20.19 4.07 -20.52
CA ARG A 287 18.78 3.79 -20.21
C ARG A 287 18.61 2.43 -19.55
N GLN A 288 19.38 1.43 -20.00
CA GLN A 288 19.37 0.11 -19.36
C GLN A 288 19.86 0.18 -17.91
N SER A 289 20.91 0.96 -17.63
CA SER A 289 21.42 1.15 -16.28
C SER A 289 20.38 1.78 -15.35
N VAL A 290 19.64 2.81 -15.83
CA VAL A 290 18.56 3.44 -15.06
C VAL A 290 17.42 2.45 -14.80
N PHE A 291 17.05 1.64 -15.79
CA PHE A 291 16.04 0.59 -15.61
C PHE A 291 16.50 -0.49 -14.61
N ASP A 292 17.76 -0.89 -14.64
CA ASP A 292 18.30 -1.88 -13.69
C ASP A 292 18.31 -1.31 -12.27
N GLN A 293 18.61 -0.03 -12.09
CA GLN A 293 18.51 0.65 -10.81
C GLN A 293 17.05 0.69 -10.31
N PHE A 294 16.10 1.06 -11.18
CA PHE A 294 14.67 1.04 -10.84
C PHE A 294 14.21 -0.34 -10.37
N LYS A 295 14.65 -1.42 -11.06
CA LYS A 295 14.34 -2.80 -10.63
C LYS A 295 14.91 -3.12 -9.25
N ALA A 296 16.11 -2.65 -8.96
CA ALA A 296 16.76 -2.85 -7.66
C ALA A 296 16.03 -2.07 -6.55
N ASP A 297 15.65 -0.82 -6.80
CA ASP A 297 14.97 0.03 -5.83
C ASP A 297 13.55 -0.46 -5.49
N CYS A 298 12.80 -0.93 -6.49
CA CYS A 298 11.46 -1.50 -6.29
C CYS A 298 11.46 -2.93 -5.72
N GLY A 299 12.54 -3.67 -5.92
CA GLY A 299 12.79 -4.97 -5.30
C GLY A 299 11.66 -5.99 -5.50
N SER A 300 11.25 -6.61 -4.39
CA SER A 300 10.26 -7.69 -4.39
C SER A 300 8.86 -7.25 -4.83
N ASP A 301 8.51 -5.99 -4.71
CA ASP A 301 7.19 -5.47 -5.05
C ASP A 301 6.97 -5.43 -6.56
N LEU A 302 8.00 -4.99 -7.31
CA LEU A 302 8.00 -5.04 -8.77
C LEU A 302 7.98 -6.48 -9.28
N GLU A 303 8.77 -7.38 -8.65
CA GLU A 303 8.78 -8.79 -9.00
C GLU A 303 7.42 -9.46 -8.78
N ALA A 304 6.75 -9.12 -7.69
CA ALA A 304 5.42 -9.60 -7.36
C ALA A 304 4.41 -9.25 -8.45
N TYR A 305 4.34 -7.96 -8.78
CA TYR A 305 3.38 -7.46 -9.76
C TYR A 305 3.68 -7.93 -11.18
N ALA A 306 4.93 -7.85 -11.62
CA ALA A 306 5.31 -8.32 -12.96
C ALA A 306 5.07 -9.83 -13.12
N THR A 307 5.30 -10.64 -12.07
CA THR A 307 4.99 -12.08 -12.10
C THR A 307 3.48 -12.32 -12.13
N TRP A 308 2.70 -11.57 -11.34
CA TRP A 308 1.24 -11.65 -11.35
C TRP A 308 0.66 -11.26 -12.74
N CYS A 309 1.18 -10.19 -13.35
CA CYS A 309 0.82 -9.77 -14.71
C CYS A 309 1.15 -10.87 -15.74
N LEU A 310 2.31 -11.50 -15.62
CA LEU A 310 2.69 -12.63 -16.50
C LEU A 310 1.74 -13.80 -16.35
N CYS A 311 1.34 -14.16 -15.12
CA CYS A 311 0.37 -15.24 -14.89
C CYS A 311 -1.00 -14.87 -15.49
N TYR A 312 -1.45 -13.64 -15.29
CA TYR A 312 -2.69 -13.14 -15.86
C TYR A 312 -2.70 -13.20 -17.39
N ASP A 313 -1.60 -12.73 -18.02
CA ASP A 313 -1.45 -12.74 -19.48
C ASP A 313 -1.44 -14.15 -20.07
N LYS A 314 -0.76 -15.11 -19.42
CA LYS A 314 -0.55 -16.45 -19.97
C LYS A 314 -1.61 -17.46 -19.54
N TRP A 315 -2.22 -17.29 -18.37
CA TRP A 315 -3.19 -18.23 -17.80
C TRP A 315 -4.60 -17.64 -17.66
N GLY A 316 -4.79 -16.35 -18.00
CA GLY A 316 -6.07 -15.67 -17.91
C GLY A 316 -6.31 -15.01 -16.55
N ALA A 317 -7.46 -14.34 -16.43
CA ALA A 317 -7.85 -13.60 -15.24
C ALA A 317 -7.89 -14.50 -14.00
N PRO A 318 -7.39 -14.06 -12.85
CA PRO A 318 -7.62 -14.75 -11.58
C PRO A 318 -9.13 -14.80 -11.29
N ASN A 319 -9.62 -15.83 -10.63
CA ASN A 319 -11.04 -16.11 -10.40
C ASN A 319 -11.90 -16.39 -11.66
N GLY A 320 -11.28 -16.56 -12.82
CA GLY A 320 -11.98 -17.05 -14.00
C GLY A 320 -12.50 -18.48 -13.80
N GLU A 321 -13.61 -18.85 -14.44
CA GLU A 321 -14.13 -20.22 -14.36
C GLU A 321 -13.11 -21.24 -14.88
N GLU A 322 -12.31 -20.87 -15.87
CA GLU A 322 -11.31 -21.72 -16.51
C GLU A 322 -9.90 -21.55 -15.90
N SER A 323 -9.60 -20.38 -15.33
CA SER A 323 -8.29 -20.08 -14.72
C SER A 323 -8.44 -19.75 -13.24
N ASN A 324 -7.93 -20.59 -12.38
CA ASN A 324 -7.90 -20.38 -10.92
C ASN A 324 -6.49 -20.64 -10.39
N TRP A 325 -5.51 -20.16 -11.17
CA TRP A 325 -4.09 -20.35 -10.88
C TRP A 325 -3.69 -19.71 -9.56
N GLU A 326 -4.30 -18.58 -9.17
CA GLU A 326 -4.01 -17.86 -7.93
C GLU A 326 -4.37 -18.66 -6.67
N ARG A 327 -5.27 -19.62 -6.78
CA ARG A 327 -5.63 -20.55 -5.70
C ARG A 327 -4.78 -21.81 -5.68
N LYS A 328 -4.25 -22.21 -6.86
CA LYS A 328 -3.45 -23.42 -7.04
C LYS A 328 -1.97 -23.20 -6.79
N PHE A 329 -1.46 -22.03 -7.19
CA PHE A 329 -0.05 -21.71 -7.17
C PHE A 329 0.22 -20.47 -6.32
N ASN A 330 1.24 -20.53 -5.50
CA ASN A 330 1.78 -19.39 -4.78
C ASN A 330 3.13 -18.97 -5.39
N ARG A 331 3.68 -17.86 -4.92
CA ARG A 331 4.96 -17.29 -5.40
C ARG A 331 6.14 -18.27 -5.44
N ASN A 332 6.12 -19.34 -4.63
CA ASN A 332 7.19 -20.33 -4.51
C ASN A 332 6.91 -21.60 -5.33
N SER A 333 5.78 -21.68 -6.02
CA SER A 333 5.41 -22.88 -6.80
C SER A 333 6.35 -23.09 -7.99
N PRO A 334 6.74 -24.33 -8.30
CA PRO A 334 7.60 -24.64 -9.46
C PRO A 334 7.00 -24.17 -10.79
N GLU A 335 5.68 -24.17 -10.93
CA GLU A 335 4.94 -23.70 -12.10
C GLU A 335 5.20 -22.21 -12.35
N ILE A 336 5.22 -21.39 -11.30
CA ILE A 336 5.55 -19.96 -11.37
C ILE A 336 7.01 -19.76 -11.80
N ALA A 337 7.93 -20.53 -11.21
CA ALA A 337 9.35 -20.47 -11.59
C ALA A 337 9.57 -20.89 -13.06
N ASN A 338 8.84 -21.90 -13.54
CA ASN A 338 8.90 -22.35 -14.93
C ASN A 338 8.31 -21.31 -15.89
N LEU A 339 7.15 -20.70 -15.55
CA LEU A 339 6.52 -19.67 -16.37
C LEU A 339 7.46 -18.46 -16.56
N ARG A 340 8.10 -18.01 -15.48
CA ARG A 340 9.08 -16.90 -15.52
C ARG A 340 10.28 -17.22 -16.43
N LYS A 341 10.75 -18.48 -16.42
CA LYS A 341 11.84 -18.93 -17.30
C LYS A 341 11.40 -19.06 -18.76
N GLN A 342 10.16 -19.42 -19.01
CA GLN A 342 9.61 -19.61 -20.34
C GLN A 342 9.35 -18.27 -21.05
N TYR A 343 8.98 -17.22 -20.31
CA TYR A 343 8.62 -15.92 -20.85
C TYR A 343 9.41 -14.75 -20.23
N PRO A 344 10.76 -14.78 -20.32
CA PRO A 344 11.59 -13.77 -19.68
C PRO A 344 11.37 -12.37 -20.28
N ASP A 345 11.16 -12.25 -21.58
CA ASP A 345 10.90 -10.97 -22.26
C ASP A 345 9.56 -10.35 -21.81
N THR A 346 8.51 -11.18 -21.69
CA THR A 346 7.21 -10.69 -21.22
C THR A 346 7.27 -10.23 -19.75
N LEU A 347 8.01 -10.98 -18.92
CA LEU A 347 8.23 -10.59 -17.53
C LEU A 347 8.99 -9.25 -17.42
N ASP A 348 10.04 -9.08 -18.23
CA ASP A 348 10.82 -7.85 -18.26
C ASP A 348 10.04 -6.67 -18.86
N PHE A 349 9.13 -6.95 -19.79
CA PHE A 349 8.20 -5.97 -20.34
C PHE A 349 7.27 -5.39 -19.26
N TYR A 350 6.69 -6.22 -18.38
CA TYR A 350 5.85 -5.72 -17.29
C TYR A 350 6.64 -4.88 -16.28
N ARG A 351 7.90 -5.22 -16.00
CA ARG A 351 8.79 -4.39 -15.19
C ARG A 351 9.09 -3.04 -15.85
N TRP A 352 9.30 -3.08 -17.17
CA TRP A 352 9.57 -1.89 -17.96
C TRP A 352 8.36 -0.96 -18.03
N LEU A 353 7.14 -1.48 -18.16
CA LEU A 353 5.92 -0.68 -18.12
C LEU A 353 5.80 0.11 -16.82
N GLU A 354 6.10 -0.51 -15.68
CA GLU A 354 6.10 0.18 -14.39
C GLU A 354 7.14 1.31 -14.32
N TRP A 355 8.34 1.04 -14.86
CA TRP A 355 9.38 2.06 -14.92
C TRP A 355 8.95 3.25 -15.77
N ILE A 356 8.42 3.03 -16.97
CA ILE A 356 7.96 4.11 -17.86
C ILE A 356 6.78 4.87 -17.24
N ALA A 357 5.82 4.19 -16.61
CA ALA A 357 4.73 4.85 -15.91
C ALA A 357 5.24 5.76 -14.77
N ALA A 358 6.20 5.25 -13.99
CA ALA A 358 6.84 6.02 -12.93
C ALA A 358 7.59 7.25 -13.47
N GLU A 359 8.31 7.10 -14.57
CA GLU A 359 9.05 8.18 -15.24
C GLU A 359 8.10 9.28 -15.73
N GLN A 360 7.01 8.93 -16.40
CA GLN A 360 6.07 9.91 -16.93
C GLN A 360 5.29 10.61 -15.81
N LEU A 361 4.84 9.89 -14.78
CA LEU A 361 4.16 10.50 -13.62
C LEU A 361 5.10 11.46 -12.87
N SER A 362 6.37 11.07 -12.68
CA SER A 362 7.38 11.93 -12.07
C SER A 362 7.67 13.17 -12.93
N SER A 363 7.70 13.03 -14.27
CA SER A 363 7.84 14.15 -15.21
C SER A 363 6.68 15.14 -15.11
N ALA A 364 5.45 14.63 -14.95
CA ALA A 364 4.27 15.48 -14.76
C ALA A 364 4.35 16.26 -13.43
N GLN A 365 4.75 15.62 -12.34
CA GLN A 365 4.98 16.29 -11.05
C GLN A 365 6.09 17.35 -11.15
N GLN A 366 7.20 17.05 -11.82
CA GLN A 366 8.28 17.99 -11.98
C GLN A 366 7.82 19.21 -12.81
N ALA A 367 7.09 19.00 -13.90
CA ALA A 367 6.55 20.08 -14.71
C ALA A 367 5.60 21.01 -13.93
N ALA A 368 4.80 20.45 -13.01
CA ALA A 368 3.97 21.23 -12.10
C ALA A 368 4.81 22.11 -11.17
N LYS A 369 5.91 21.57 -10.62
CA LYS A 369 6.83 22.31 -9.75
C LYS A 369 7.55 23.41 -10.53
N ASP A 370 8.01 23.12 -11.74
CA ASP A 370 8.69 24.09 -12.62
C ASP A 370 7.74 25.24 -13.06
N ALA A 371 6.45 24.94 -13.21
CA ALA A 371 5.43 25.95 -13.45
C ALA A 371 5.10 26.80 -12.21
N GLY A 372 5.61 26.44 -11.02
CA GLY A 372 5.45 27.16 -9.77
C GLY A 372 4.26 26.69 -8.90
N MET A 373 3.72 25.50 -9.12
CA MET A 373 2.74 24.91 -8.19
C MET A 373 3.40 24.59 -6.85
N HIS A 374 2.74 24.90 -5.76
CA HIS A 374 3.23 24.58 -4.41
C HIS A 374 3.18 23.06 -4.13
N ILE A 375 2.14 22.38 -4.60
CA ILE A 375 1.93 20.94 -4.39
C ILE A 375 2.17 20.16 -5.69
N GLY A 376 1.53 20.56 -6.80
CA GLY A 376 1.51 19.80 -8.05
C GLY A 376 0.43 18.71 -8.03
N ILE A 377 0.81 17.46 -8.18
CA ILE A 377 -0.14 16.33 -8.12
C ILE A 377 -0.54 16.09 -6.65
N MET A 378 -1.84 16.03 -6.40
CA MET A 378 -2.42 15.41 -5.22
C MET A 378 -2.99 14.05 -5.64
N SER A 379 -2.38 12.97 -5.16
CA SER A 379 -2.77 11.60 -5.53
C SER A 379 -3.82 11.08 -4.57
N ASP A 380 -4.89 10.50 -5.09
CA ASP A 380 -5.91 9.84 -4.28
C ASP A 380 -5.47 8.41 -3.90
N MET A 381 -5.67 8.02 -2.65
CA MET A 381 -5.32 6.70 -2.15
C MET A 381 -6.55 5.81 -2.07
N ALA A 382 -6.58 4.72 -2.82
CA ALA A 382 -7.63 3.73 -2.70
C ALA A 382 -7.64 3.08 -1.30
N VAL A 383 -8.82 2.77 -0.77
CA VAL A 383 -8.98 2.20 0.58
C VAL A 383 -8.32 0.83 0.70
N GLY A 384 -8.43 -0.01 -0.31
CA GLY A 384 -7.87 -1.35 -0.33
C GLY A 384 -7.50 -1.83 -1.73
N VAL A 385 -7.37 -3.13 -1.90
CA VAL A 385 -6.97 -3.80 -3.15
C VAL A 385 -7.96 -4.88 -3.54
N HIS A 386 -7.91 -5.28 -4.81
CA HIS A 386 -8.69 -6.40 -5.31
C HIS A 386 -8.31 -7.71 -4.57
N PRO A 387 -9.28 -8.55 -4.16
CA PRO A 387 -9.03 -9.76 -3.36
C PRO A 387 -8.14 -10.79 -4.09
N SER A 388 -8.16 -10.81 -5.42
CA SER A 388 -7.28 -11.64 -6.25
C SER A 388 -6.14 -10.83 -6.90
N GLY A 389 -5.90 -9.62 -6.40
CA GLY A 389 -4.83 -8.76 -6.90
C GLY A 389 -3.43 -9.24 -6.53
N ALA A 390 -2.43 -8.62 -7.14
CA ALA A 390 -1.04 -8.98 -6.97
C ALA A 390 -0.57 -8.88 -5.50
N ASP A 391 -1.02 -7.86 -4.77
CA ASP A 391 -0.63 -7.67 -3.37
C ASP A 391 -1.10 -8.82 -2.48
N VAL A 392 -2.35 -9.28 -2.68
CA VAL A 392 -2.94 -10.38 -1.89
C VAL A 392 -2.33 -11.72 -2.27
N TRP A 393 -2.13 -11.97 -3.57
CA TRP A 393 -1.58 -13.22 -4.04
C TRP A 393 -0.12 -13.44 -3.62
N TRP A 394 0.69 -12.35 -3.67
CA TRP A 394 2.12 -12.44 -3.35
C TRP A 394 2.40 -12.48 -1.85
N ASN A 395 1.66 -11.71 -1.07
CA ASN A 395 1.83 -11.60 0.38
C ASN A 395 0.49 -11.81 1.12
N PRO A 396 -0.12 -13.00 1.02
CA PRO A 396 -1.42 -13.26 1.63
C PRO A 396 -1.42 -13.12 3.16
N GLU A 397 -0.25 -13.22 3.79
CA GLU A 397 -0.05 -13.02 5.23
C GLU A 397 -0.26 -11.57 5.69
N ARG A 398 -0.24 -10.60 4.76
CA ARG A 398 -0.51 -9.19 5.04
C ARG A 398 -1.99 -8.89 5.24
N PHE A 399 -2.87 -9.82 4.88
CA PHE A 399 -4.31 -9.63 4.87
C PHE A 399 -5.00 -10.61 5.81
N ALA A 400 -6.11 -10.17 6.43
CA ALA A 400 -7.00 -11.07 7.14
C ALA A 400 -7.87 -11.84 6.13
N LYS A 401 -8.00 -13.14 6.35
CA LYS A 401 -8.73 -14.06 5.46
C LYS A 401 -10.16 -14.23 5.94
N GLY A 402 -11.11 -14.32 4.99
CA GLY A 402 -12.52 -14.60 5.34
C GLY A 402 -13.30 -13.36 5.80
N ALA A 403 -12.77 -12.16 5.56
CA ALA A 403 -13.46 -10.90 5.78
C ALA A 403 -13.16 -9.90 4.67
N THR A 404 -14.10 -8.96 4.46
CA THR A 404 -13.96 -7.83 3.55
C THR A 404 -14.20 -6.52 4.30
N VAL A 405 -13.76 -5.41 3.70
CA VAL A 405 -13.98 -4.06 4.21
C VAL A 405 -15.22 -3.47 3.56
N GLY A 406 -15.93 -2.65 4.32
CA GLY A 406 -17.09 -1.93 3.84
C GLY A 406 -17.46 -0.75 4.73
N ALA A 407 -18.71 -0.35 4.67
CA ALA A 407 -19.29 0.68 5.53
C ALA A 407 -20.64 0.21 6.13
N PRO A 408 -20.95 0.62 7.36
CA PRO A 408 -22.24 0.33 7.96
C PRO A 408 -23.38 1.03 7.22
N PRO A 409 -24.63 0.60 7.44
CA PRO A 409 -25.81 1.34 6.99
C PRO A 409 -25.78 2.79 7.45
N ASP A 410 -26.12 3.69 6.54
CA ASP A 410 -26.23 5.13 6.79
C ASP A 410 -27.51 5.71 6.14
N MET A 411 -27.69 7.02 6.20
CA MET A 411 -28.87 7.66 5.63
C MET A 411 -28.93 7.62 4.10
N PHE A 412 -27.80 7.43 3.42
CA PHE A 412 -27.68 7.36 1.96
C PHE A 412 -27.73 5.92 1.45
N ASN A 413 -27.22 4.97 2.24
CA ASN A 413 -27.22 3.55 1.92
C ASN A 413 -27.66 2.72 3.14
N GLN A 414 -28.95 2.44 3.22
CA GLN A 414 -29.56 1.73 4.36
C GLN A 414 -29.15 0.25 4.42
N GLN A 415 -28.56 -0.30 3.36
CA GLN A 415 -28.05 -1.67 3.33
C GLN A 415 -26.56 -1.76 3.71
N GLY A 416 -25.91 -0.61 3.95
CA GLY A 416 -24.47 -0.56 4.09
C GLY A 416 -23.76 -0.89 2.77
N GLN A 417 -22.45 -0.99 2.81
CA GLN A 417 -21.63 -1.24 1.61
C GLN A 417 -20.62 -2.34 1.91
N ASN A 418 -20.47 -3.29 1.00
CA ASN A 418 -19.35 -4.20 0.96
C ASN A 418 -18.47 -3.81 -0.24
N TRP A 419 -17.21 -3.42 0.03
CA TRP A 419 -16.27 -3.01 -1.00
C TRP A 419 -15.44 -4.17 -1.54
N SER A 420 -15.68 -5.38 -1.06
CA SER A 420 -15.00 -6.62 -1.48
C SER A 420 -13.47 -6.62 -1.29
N GLN A 421 -12.94 -5.67 -0.53
CA GLN A 421 -11.51 -5.50 -0.30
C GLN A 421 -11.09 -6.26 0.95
N PRO A 422 -10.04 -7.10 0.91
CA PRO A 422 -9.55 -7.76 2.12
C PRO A 422 -8.86 -6.72 3.03
N PRO A 423 -9.15 -6.73 4.34
CA PRO A 423 -8.48 -5.83 5.28
C PRO A 423 -7.03 -6.26 5.52
N LEU A 424 -6.14 -5.30 5.74
CA LEU A 424 -4.80 -5.59 6.24
C LEU A 424 -4.88 -6.21 7.64
N SER A 425 -4.08 -7.23 7.88
CA SER A 425 -3.99 -7.87 9.20
C SER A 425 -3.29 -6.94 10.20
N PRO A 426 -3.95 -6.52 11.29
CA PRO A 426 -3.30 -5.69 12.32
C PRO A 426 -2.15 -6.43 13.00
N ILE A 427 -2.23 -7.76 13.12
CA ILE A 427 -1.16 -8.60 13.67
C ILE A 427 0.07 -8.52 12.76
N ASN A 428 -0.11 -8.65 11.45
CA ASN A 428 0.99 -8.51 10.50
C ASN A 428 1.57 -7.09 10.48
N LEU A 429 0.72 -6.06 10.51
CA LEU A 429 1.17 -4.67 10.57
C LEU A 429 2.06 -4.42 11.80
N GLU A 430 1.64 -4.88 12.98
CA GLU A 430 2.43 -4.74 14.20
C GLU A 430 3.76 -5.51 14.12
N THR A 431 3.73 -6.74 13.64
CA THR A 431 4.93 -7.60 13.59
C THR A 431 5.96 -7.16 12.56
N THR A 432 5.56 -6.39 11.54
CA THR A 432 6.43 -5.90 10.46
C THR A 432 6.75 -4.40 10.54
N GLY A 433 6.46 -3.73 11.65
CA GLY A 433 6.70 -2.28 11.77
C GLY A 433 5.90 -1.46 10.76
N TYR A 434 4.69 -1.89 10.41
CA TYR A 434 3.81 -1.25 9.42
C TYR A 434 4.43 -1.14 8.01
N GLU A 435 5.38 -2.01 7.67
CA GLU A 435 6.15 -1.97 6.42
C GLU A 435 5.26 -1.83 5.18
N ALA A 436 4.19 -2.63 5.07
CA ALA A 436 3.31 -2.60 3.91
C ALA A 436 2.65 -1.22 3.70
N TYR A 437 2.20 -0.59 4.79
CA TYR A 437 1.59 0.73 4.76
C TYR A 437 2.62 1.83 4.50
N ARG A 438 3.77 1.77 5.19
CA ARG A 438 4.88 2.71 5.03
C ARG A 438 5.38 2.76 3.58
N ASN A 439 5.65 1.59 2.99
CA ASN A 439 6.16 1.50 1.62
C ASN A 439 5.14 2.01 0.59
N MET A 440 3.85 1.76 0.80
CA MET A 440 2.78 2.30 -0.03
C MET A 440 2.76 3.83 0.00
N VAL A 441 2.74 4.44 1.18
CA VAL A 441 2.71 5.89 1.36
C VAL A 441 3.98 6.54 0.80
N HIS A 442 5.15 5.94 1.06
CA HIS A 442 6.42 6.39 0.50
C HIS A 442 6.41 6.39 -1.04
N GLY A 443 5.91 5.31 -1.66
CA GLY A 443 5.78 5.21 -3.11
C GLY A 443 4.87 6.29 -3.72
N MET A 444 3.80 6.67 -3.03
CA MET A 444 2.90 7.75 -3.46
C MET A 444 3.59 9.13 -3.37
N PHE A 445 4.25 9.44 -2.25
CA PHE A 445 4.96 10.71 -2.07
C PHE A 445 6.20 10.85 -2.94
N ALA A 446 6.77 9.77 -3.42
CA ALA A 446 7.87 9.83 -4.39
C ALA A 446 7.48 10.50 -5.72
N ARG A 447 6.17 10.57 -6.04
CA ARG A 447 5.68 11.03 -7.35
C ARG A 447 4.53 12.04 -7.26
N ALA A 448 4.15 12.46 -6.06
CA ALA A 448 3.10 13.44 -5.83
C ALA A 448 3.49 14.38 -4.68
N GLY A 449 3.03 15.62 -4.73
CA GLY A 449 3.30 16.59 -3.68
C GLY A 449 2.37 16.48 -2.47
N ALA A 450 1.24 15.79 -2.64
CA ALA A 450 0.29 15.49 -1.57
C ALA A 450 -0.46 14.19 -1.85
N VAL A 451 -1.03 13.62 -0.80
CA VAL A 451 -1.89 12.43 -0.86
C VAL A 451 -3.23 12.74 -0.20
N ARG A 452 -4.32 12.45 -0.88
CA ARG A 452 -5.66 12.40 -0.29
C ARG A 452 -5.88 11.00 0.27
N ILE A 453 -6.16 10.92 1.57
CA ILE A 453 -6.50 9.65 2.23
C ILE A 453 -8.02 9.52 2.22
N ASP A 454 -8.53 8.61 1.40
CA ASP A 454 -9.94 8.26 1.42
C ASP A 454 -10.25 7.39 2.64
N HIS A 455 -11.46 7.55 3.19
CA HIS A 455 -11.92 6.82 4.36
C HIS A 455 -10.91 6.83 5.52
N ILE A 456 -10.55 8.04 6.00
CA ILE A 456 -9.55 8.26 7.06
C ILE A 456 -9.75 7.38 8.31
N LEU A 457 -10.98 6.98 8.61
CA LEU A 457 -11.30 6.05 9.69
C LEU A 457 -10.53 4.73 9.54
N GLY A 458 -10.16 4.34 8.31
CA GLY A 458 -9.36 3.15 8.04
C GLY A 458 -7.98 3.14 8.68
N LEU A 459 -7.45 4.29 9.11
CA LEU A 459 -6.20 4.37 9.89
C LEU A 459 -6.39 3.97 11.36
N PHE A 460 -7.64 3.95 11.85
CA PHE A 460 -7.95 3.68 13.25
C PHE A 460 -8.81 2.43 13.41
N ARG A 461 -9.82 2.27 12.56
CA ARG A 461 -10.77 1.15 12.58
C ARG A 461 -11.46 1.00 11.23
N LEU A 462 -11.73 -0.24 10.84
CA LEU A 462 -12.45 -0.58 9.62
C LEU A 462 -13.72 -1.37 9.95
N TRP A 463 -14.73 -1.21 9.10
CA TRP A 463 -15.92 -2.04 9.14
C TRP A 463 -15.64 -3.37 8.44
N TRP A 464 -15.51 -4.45 9.21
CA TRP A 464 -15.24 -5.77 8.68
C TRP A 464 -16.53 -6.55 8.51
N ILE A 465 -16.65 -7.16 7.36
CA ILE A 465 -17.79 -7.98 6.95
C ILE A 465 -17.26 -9.38 6.72
N PRO A 466 -17.57 -10.37 7.59
CA PRO A 466 -17.21 -11.76 7.38
C PRO A 466 -17.78 -12.31 6.08
N GLU A 467 -17.12 -13.32 5.49
CA GLU A 467 -17.65 -14.03 4.32
C GLU A 467 -19.05 -14.55 4.60
N ASN A 468 -19.93 -14.46 3.59
CA ASN A 468 -21.33 -14.86 3.68
C ASN A 468 -22.23 -14.00 4.58
N ARG A 469 -21.74 -12.86 5.07
CA ARG A 469 -22.56 -11.87 5.80
C ARG A 469 -22.82 -10.64 4.90
N SER A 470 -23.94 -9.95 5.22
CA SER A 470 -24.23 -8.64 4.63
C SER A 470 -23.68 -7.51 5.49
N ALA A 471 -23.44 -6.34 4.90
CA ALA A 471 -23.02 -5.17 5.66
C ALA A 471 -24.04 -4.72 6.72
N THR A 472 -25.32 -5.09 6.58
CA THR A 472 -26.39 -4.81 7.55
C THR A 472 -26.30 -5.65 8.80
N SER A 473 -25.77 -6.87 8.71
CA SER A 473 -25.70 -7.84 9.83
C SER A 473 -24.36 -7.80 10.56
N CYS A 474 -23.44 -6.95 10.14
CA CYS A 474 -22.09 -6.87 10.69
C CYS A 474 -21.89 -5.53 11.40
N TRP A 475 -21.39 -5.58 12.63
CA TRP A 475 -21.14 -4.42 13.48
C TRP A 475 -19.72 -4.44 14.06
N ALA A 476 -18.83 -5.26 13.49
CA ALA A 476 -17.47 -5.41 14.00
C ALA A 476 -16.57 -4.32 13.50
N PHE A 477 -16.07 -3.49 14.41
CA PHE A 477 -14.92 -2.62 14.18
C PHE A 477 -13.68 -3.30 14.76
N TRP A 478 -12.67 -3.51 13.94
CA TRP A 478 -11.36 -3.90 14.43
C TRP A 478 -10.43 -2.68 14.37
N PRO A 479 -9.76 -2.33 15.47
CA PRO A 479 -8.76 -1.27 15.41
C PRO A 479 -7.64 -1.71 14.47
N SER A 480 -7.34 -0.88 13.49
CA SER A 480 -6.19 -1.06 12.58
C SER A 480 -4.85 -0.84 13.29
N ARG A 481 -4.89 -0.52 14.58
CA ARG A 481 -3.72 -0.25 15.42
C ARG A 481 -3.89 -0.97 16.76
N PRO A 482 -2.87 -1.69 17.26
CA PRO A 482 -2.81 -2.00 18.68
C PRO A 482 -2.71 -0.67 19.41
N LEU A 483 -3.75 -0.36 20.18
CA LEU A 483 -3.74 0.82 21.05
C LEU A 483 -2.55 0.71 21.98
N ALA A 484 -1.68 1.71 21.97
CA ALA A 484 -0.81 1.96 23.10
C ALA A 484 -1.70 2.00 24.36
N PRO A 485 -1.35 1.28 25.41
CA PRO A 485 -2.13 1.32 26.64
C PRO A 485 -2.13 2.75 27.19
N ALA A 486 -3.31 3.31 27.39
CA ALA A 486 -3.61 4.47 28.21
C ALA A 486 -3.00 5.82 27.75
N ALA A 487 -3.70 6.46 26.78
CA ALA A 487 -3.71 7.93 26.71
C ALA A 487 -5.13 8.47 26.50
N TRP A 488 -6.14 7.82 27.10
CA TRP A 488 -7.50 8.36 27.22
C TRP A 488 -8.01 8.09 28.65
N SER A 489 -7.53 8.89 29.59
CA SER A 489 -8.22 9.14 30.85
C SER A 489 -8.72 10.58 30.87
#